data_9dc0121046ce547c6e299918b074ded6
#
_entry.id   9dc0121046ce547c6e299918b074ded6
#
_cell.length_a   1.000
_cell.length_b   1.000
_cell.length_c   1.000
_cell.angle_alpha   90.00
_cell.angle_beta   90.00
_cell.angle_gamma   90.00
#
_symmetry.space_group_name_H-M   'P 1'
#
loop_
_entity.id
_entity.type
_entity.pdbx_description
1 polymer ?
#
loop_
_entity_poly.entity_id
_entity_poly.type
_entity_poly.pdbx_seq_one_letter_code
_entity_poly.pdbx_strand_id
1 'polypeptide(L)'
;MVLIVRILEKNGKKLVNKCYPAFSVSNRKRKFAPFPTLYWLACPETDAMVSNLERQGLIGDLELKINSGQYELERQRFRQQHFRYIHERNRLLYDLSLQHQLDINIEDNCVSWLHNAQRLKGIGGIDVAPLIDANSDEMHLKCLHAHYAHYLGTQDNIIGEWVHELLMRKK
;
A
#
# COMPACT_ATOMS: atom_id res chain seq x y z
N MET A 1 -15.99 1.85 9.64
CA MET A 1 -15.04 0.98 10.37
C MET A 1 -14.16 0.28 9.33
N VAL A 2 -12.84 0.36 9.48
CA VAL A 2 -11.89 -0.36 8.62
C VAL A 2 -11.99 -1.86 8.90
N LEU A 3 -12.03 -2.67 7.85
CA LEU A 3 -12.12 -4.11 7.94
C LEU A 3 -10.71 -4.71 7.94
N ILE A 4 -10.29 -5.28 9.07
CA ILE A 4 -8.97 -5.87 9.24
C ILE A 4 -9.02 -7.34 8.82
N VAL A 5 -8.13 -7.73 7.89
CA VAL A 5 -7.93 -9.12 7.45
C VAL A 5 -7.02 -9.86 8.43
N ARG A 6 -5.92 -9.20 8.82
CA ARG A 6 -4.88 -9.78 9.68
C ARG A 6 -4.12 -8.69 10.43
N ILE A 7 -3.72 -9.01 11.64
CA ILE A 7 -2.77 -8.20 12.43
C ILE A 7 -1.42 -8.92 12.41
N LEU A 8 -0.36 -8.18 12.08
CA LEU A 8 1.01 -8.68 12.13
C LEU A 8 1.67 -8.15 13.39
N GLU A 9 2.21 -9.07 14.18
CA GLU A 9 2.82 -8.78 15.48
C GLU A 9 4.27 -9.27 15.50
N LYS A 10 5.11 -8.57 16.27
CA LYS A 10 6.47 -9.00 16.60
C LYS A 10 6.73 -8.70 18.07
N ASN A 11 7.18 -9.70 18.81
CA ASN A 11 7.46 -9.58 20.25
C ASN A 11 6.28 -9.02 21.06
N GLY A 12 5.05 -9.46 20.76
CA GLY A 12 3.82 -9.01 21.43
C GLY A 12 3.35 -7.59 21.04
N LYS A 13 4.05 -6.89 20.14
CA LYS A 13 3.66 -5.57 19.65
C LYS A 13 3.00 -5.68 18.28
N LYS A 14 1.84 -5.06 18.12
CA LYS A 14 1.19 -4.91 16.82
C LYS A 14 2.02 -3.97 15.95
N LEU A 15 2.44 -4.45 14.79
CA LEU A 15 3.25 -3.67 13.85
C LEU A 15 2.43 -3.14 12.68
N VAL A 16 1.62 -4.01 12.07
CA VAL A 16 0.89 -3.70 10.84
C VAL A 16 -0.49 -4.34 10.89
N ASN A 17 -1.50 -3.60 10.48
CA ASN A 17 -2.81 -4.11 10.12
C ASN A 17 -2.86 -4.35 8.62
N LYS A 18 -3.15 -5.57 8.21
CA LYS A 18 -3.56 -5.87 6.84
C LYS A 18 -5.07 -5.69 6.75
N CYS A 19 -5.52 -4.87 5.84
CA CYS A 19 -6.92 -4.45 5.73
C CYS A 19 -7.54 -4.91 4.40
N TYR A 20 -8.85 -5.09 4.38
CA TYR A 20 -9.59 -5.10 3.13
C TYR A 20 -9.52 -3.71 2.48
N PRO A 21 -9.52 -3.63 1.14
CA PRO A 21 -9.46 -2.36 0.42
C PRO A 21 -10.80 -1.59 0.43
N ALA A 22 -11.59 -1.78 1.46
CA ALA A 22 -12.87 -1.15 1.70
C ALA A 22 -13.13 -0.99 3.20
N PHE A 23 -13.91 0.01 3.57
CA PHE A 23 -14.40 0.16 4.93
C PHE A 23 -15.92 0.23 4.97
N SER A 24 -16.53 -0.32 6.03
CA SER A 24 -17.97 -0.28 6.23
C SER A 24 -18.41 1.13 6.64
N VAL A 25 -19.28 1.73 5.85
CA VAL A 25 -19.92 3.02 6.13
C VAL A 25 -21.20 2.83 6.93
N SER A 26 -21.91 1.71 6.71
CA SER A 26 -23.14 1.38 7.41
C SER A 26 -23.36 -0.13 7.47
N ASN A 27 -23.43 -0.65 8.69
CA ASN A 27 -23.72 -2.08 8.90
C ASN A 27 -25.16 -2.47 8.48
N ARG A 28 -26.11 -1.52 8.59
CA ARG A 28 -27.53 -1.79 8.26
C ARG A 28 -27.78 -1.90 6.75
N LYS A 29 -26.98 -1.21 5.93
CA LYS A 29 -27.19 -1.14 4.47
C LYS A 29 -26.06 -1.82 3.68
N ARG A 30 -25.14 -2.53 4.34
CA ARG A 30 -23.95 -3.16 3.69
C ARG A 30 -23.23 -2.18 2.72
N LYS A 31 -23.15 -0.91 3.12
CA LYS A 31 -22.48 0.10 2.32
C LYS A 31 -21.00 0.11 2.64
N PHE A 32 -20.18 0.06 1.60
CA PHE A 32 -18.73 0.15 1.68
C PHE A 32 -18.23 1.40 0.95
N ALA A 33 -17.12 1.93 1.42
CA ALA A 33 -16.37 2.97 0.72
C ALA A 33 -14.93 2.50 0.50
N PRO A 34 -14.23 2.99 -0.54
CA PRO A 34 -12.89 2.56 -0.85
C PRO A 34 -11.91 2.92 0.26
N PHE A 35 -11.03 1.97 0.54
CA PHE A 35 -9.89 2.15 1.41
C PHE A 35 -8.67 1.54 0.71
N PRO A 36 -7.94 2.33 -0.09
CA PRO A 36 -6.93 1.81 -1.01
C PRO A 36 -5.70 1.23 -0.34
N THR A 37 -5.50 1.51 0.94
CA THR A 37 -4.31 1.07 1.69
C THR A 37 -4.55 -0.30 2.30
N LEU A 38 -3.80 -1.31 1.80
CA LEU A 38 -3.88 -2.69 2.31
C LEU A 38 -3.11 -2.87 3.62
N TYR A 39 -2.00 -2.19 3.78
CA TYR A 39 -1.11 -2.32 4.93
C TYR A 39 -1.01 -0.99 5.66
N TRP A 40 -1.27 -1.00 6.95
CA TRP A 40 -1.33 0.19 7.79
C TRP A 40 -0.45 0.00 9.02
N LEU A 41 0.45 0.94 9.32
CA LEU A 41 1.23 0.90 10.55
C LEU A 41 0.30 0.93 11.77
N ALA A 42 0.50 0.01 12.70
CA ALA A 42 -0.29 -0.13 13.91
C ALA A 42 0.49 0.21 15.18
N CYS A 43 1.81 0.40 15.06
CA CYS A 43 2.70 0.77 16.15
C CYS A 43 2.91 2.28 16.17
N PRO A 44 2.44 3.04 17.18
CA PRO A 44 2.60 4.49 17.24
C PRO A 44 4.05 4.96 17.25
N GLU A 45 4.93 4.19 17.89
CA GLU A 45 6.37 4.50 17.93
C GLU A 45 6.97 4.44 16.51
N THR A 46 6.63 3.40 15.75
CA THR A 46 7.08 3.22 14.37
C THR A 46 6.50 4.30 13.45
N ASP A 47 5.23 4.62 13.63
CA ASP A 47 4.55 5.68 12.89
C ASP A 47 5.23 7.04 13.09
N ALA A 48 5.52 7.41 14.34
CA ALA A 48 6.24 8.62 14.68
C ALA A 48 7.66 8.68 14.08
N MET A 49 8.38 7.54 14.07
CA MET A 49 9.71 7.44 13.46
C MET A 49 9.65 7.69 11.94
N VAL A 50 8.69 7.10 11.25
CA VAL A 50 8.49 7.29 9.80
C VAL A 50 8.05 8.72 9.50
N SER A 51 7.13 9.27 10.28
CA SER A 51 6.71 10.67 10.18
C SER A 51 7.90 11.64 10.30
N ASN A 52 8.84 11.34 11.18
CA ASN A 52 10.06 12.15 11.32
C ASN A 52 10.96 12.09 10.08
N LEU A 53 11.08 10.91 9.44
CA LEU A 53 11.83 10.76 8.20
C LEU A 53 11.17 11.54 7.04
N GLU A 54 9.84 11.49 6.93
CA GLU A 54 9.10 12.27 5.92
C GLU A 54 9.30 13.78 6.11
N ARG A 55 9.25 14.28 7.36
CA ARG A 55 9.53 15.69 7.68
C ARG A 55 10.95 16.12 7.36
N GLN A 56 11.92 15.20 7.38
CA GLN A 56 13.31 15.44 6.98
C GLN A 56 13.51 15.45 5.45
N GLY A 57 12.45 15.24 4.65
CA GLY A 57 12.52 15.26 3.19
C GLY A 57 12.88 13.92 2.55
N LEU A 58 12.91 12.82 3.33
CA LEU A 58 13.36 11.51 2.83
C LEU A 58 12.56 11.00 1.63
N ILE A 59 11.30 11.42 1.44
CA ILE A 59 10.53 11.05 0.23
C ILE A 59 11.28 11.50 -1.02
N GLY A 60 11.69 12.77 -1.08
CA GLY A 60 12.43 13.30 -2.22
C GLY A 60 13.79 12.65 -2.41
N ASP A 61 14.52 12.39 -1.32
CA ASP A 61 15.82 11.72 -1.38
C ASP A 61 15.72 10.30 -1.95
N LEU A 62 14.72 9.54 -1.52
CA LEU A 62 14.48 8.19 -2.02
C LEU A 62 13.93 8.18 -3.46
N GLU A 63 13.16 9.20 -3.84
CA GLU A 63 12.69 9.38 -5.21
C GLU A 63 13.87 9.67 -6.15
N LEU A 64 14.76 10.56 -5.77
CA LEU A 64 16.01 10.82 -6.51
C LEU A 64 16.88 9.56 -6.59
N LYS A 65 17.01 8.84 -5.48
CA LYS A 65 17.80 7.59 -5.42
C LYS A 65 17.26 6.54 -6.38
N ILE A 66 15.95 6.23 -6.34
CA ILE A 66 15.36 5.18 -7.18
C ILE A 66 15.41 5.55 -8.67
N ASN A 67 15.41 6.85 -8.99
CA ASN A 67 15.50 7.35 -10.35
C ASN A 67 16.94 7.49 -10.86
N SER A 68 17.94 7.31 -10.02
CA SER A 68 19.33 7.31 -10.48
C SER A 68 19.66 6.03 -11.24
N GLY A 69 20.46 6.13 -12.31
CA GLY A 69 20.82 4.98 -13.15
C GLY A 69 21.60 3.85 -12.45
N GLN A 70 21.97 4.05 -11.18
CA GLN A 70 22.67 3.05 -10.37
C GLN A 70 21.73 1.99 -9.77
N TYR A 71 20.42 2.22 -9.78
CA TYR A 71 19.42 1.37 -9.08
C TYR A 71 18.41 0.72 -10.03
N GLU A 72 18.88 0.25 -11.20
CA GLU A 72 17.99 -0.33 -12.22
C GLU A 72 17.27 -1.60 -11.73
N LEU A 73 17.93 -2.47 -10.97
CA LEU A 73 17.30 -3.66 -10.38
C LEU A 73 16.22 -3.27 -9.35
N GLU A 74 16.51 -2.27 -8.54
CA GLU A 74 15.58 -1.74 -7.55
C GLU A 74 14.38 -1.07 -8.21
N ARG A 75 14.57 -0.38 -9.34
CA ARG A 75 13.47 0.18 -10.16
C ARG A 75 12.56 -0.91 -10.70
N GLN A 76 13.12 -2.01 -11.18
CA GLN A 76 12.34 -3.16 -11.63
C GLN A 76 11.56 -3.79 -10.46
N ARG A 77 12.20 -3.97 -9.29
CA ARG A 77 11.53 -4.41 -8.07
C ARG A 77 10.40 -3.45 -7.66
N PHE A 78 10.63 -2.14 -7.75
CA PHE A 78 9.63 -1.11 -7.45
C PHE A 78 8.39 -1.25 -8.35
N ARG A 79 8.57 -1.42 -9.66
CA ARG A 79 7.45 -1.67 -10.58
C ARG A 79 6.70 -2.95 -10.21
N GLN A 80 7.42 -4.06 -10.06
CA GLN A 80 6.82 -5.36 -9.75
C GLN A 80 6.05 -5.37 -8.43
N GLN A 81 6.55 -4.71 -7.39
CA GLN A 81 5.86 -4.64 -6.09
C GLN A 81 4.52 -3.91 -6.19
N HIS A 82 4.42 -2.87 -7.02
CA HIS A 82 3.16 -2.17 -7.27
C HIS A 82 2.14 -3.05 -8.00
N PHE A 83 2.57 -3.84 -8.98
CA PHE A 83 1.68 -4.78 -9.66
C PHE A 83 1.21 -5.91 -8.73
N ARG A 84 2.10 -6.47 -7.91
CA ARG A 84 1.72 -7.48 -6.89
C ARG A 84 0.73 -6.92 -5.88
N TYR A 85 0.94 -5.68 -5.44
CA TYR A 85 0.04 -4.98 -4.53
C TYR A 85 -1.37 -4.80 -5.13
N ILE A 86 -1.46 -4.38 -6.40
CA ILE A 86 -2.73 -4.25 -7.12
C ILE A 86 -3.44 -5.60 -7.24
N HIS A 87 -2.70 -6.64 -7.61
CA HIS A 87 -3.25 -7.99 -7.72
C HIS A 87 -3.80 -8.48 -6.37
N GLU A 88 -3.05 -8.30 -5.30
CA GLU A 88 -3.48 -8.65 -3.94
C GLU A 88 -4.74 -7.88 -3.52
N ARG A 89 -4.78 -6.58 -3.80
CA ARG A 89 -5.94 -5.75 -3.52
C ARG A 89 -7.19 -6.23 -4.25
N ASN A 90 -7.06 -6.54 -5.54
CA ASN A 90 -8.18 -7.02 -6.34
C ASN A 90 -8.69 -8.38 -5.84
N ARG A 91 -7.79 -9.27 -5.43
CA ARG A 91 -8.16 -10.54 -4.79
C ARG A 91 -8.95 -10.32 -3.50
N LEU A 92 -8.47 -9.42 -2.62
CA LEU A 92 -9.16 -9.12 -1.37
C LEU A 92 -10.53 -8.46 -1.59
N LEU A 93 -10.69 -7.63 -2.63
CA LEU A 93 -12.01 -7.10 -3.02
C LEU A 93 -12.95 -8.22 -3.45
N TYR A 94 -12.46 -9.16 -4.24
CA TYR A 94 -13.25 -10.31 -4.65
C TYR A 94 -13.66 -11.16 -3.45
N ASP A 95 -12.73 -11.49 -2.55
CA ASP A 95 -13.00 -12.23 -1.32
C ASP A 95 -14.05 -11.53 -0.45
N LEU A 96 -13.94 -10.20 -0.30
CA LEU A 96 -14.91 -9.39 0.43
C LEU A 96 -16.31 -9.45 -0.20
N SER A 97 -16.37 -9.40 -1.53
CA SER A 97 -17.64 -9.48 -2.26
C SER A 97 -18.34 -10.81 -2.06
N LEU A 98 -17.60 -11.92 -2.06
CA LEU A 98 -18.13 -13.25 -1.79
C LEU A 98 -18.65 -13.37 -0.35
N GLN A 99 -17.87 -12.92 0.64
CA GLN A 99 -18.23 -13.00 2.06
C GLN A 99 -19.51 -12.23 2.40
N HIS A 100 -19.73 -11.11 1.73
CA HIS A 100 -20.89 -10.26 1.98
C HIS A 100 -22.01 -10.41 0.97
N GLN A 101 -21.90 -11.39 0.05
CA GLN A 101 -22.86 -11.58 -1.04
C GLN A 101 -23.14 -10.27 -1.80
N LEU A 102 -22.09 -9.49 -1.99
CA LEU A 102 -22.17 -8.25 -2.75
C LEU A 102 -22.30 -8.65 -4.22
N ASP A 103 -23.36 -8.20 -4.83
CA ASP A 103 -23.57 -8.40 -6.26
C ASP A 103 -22.43 -7.74 -7.04
N ILE A 104 -21.65 -8.54 -7.76
CA ILE A 104 -20.50 -8.06 -8.55
C ILE A 104 -20.99 -7.47 -9.89
N ASN A 105 -22.30 -7.39 -10.10
CA ASN A 105 -22.87 -6.86 -11.32
C ASN A 105 -22.48 -5.40 -11.54
N ILE A 106 -21.82 -5.19 -12.66
CA ILE A 106 -20.87 -4.14 -13.03
C ILE A 106 -21.49 -2.73 -13.11
N GLU A 107 -22.80 -2.57 -13.12
CA GLU A 107 -23.41 -1.28 -13.46
C GLU A 107 -23.92 -0.42 -12.28
N ASP A 108 -24.19 -1.00 -11.10
CA ASP A 108 -24.80 -0.25 -9.99
C ASP A 108 -24.18 -0.49 -8.61
N ASN A 109 -23.05 -1.21 -8.49
CA ASN A 109 -22.56 -1.69 -7.21
C ASN A 109 -21.28 -1.00 -6.71
N CYS A 110 -21.24 -0.79 -5.41
CA CYS A 110 -20.10 -0.31 -4.64
C CYS A 110 -18.77 -1.00 -5.03
N VAL A 111 -18.79 -2.26 -5.44
CA VAL A 111 -17.59 -3.03 -5.83
C VAL A 111 -17.04 -2.61 -7.19
N SER A 112 -17.88 -2.33 -8.19
CA SER A 112 -17.42 -1.86 -9.49
C SER A 112 -16.80 -0.47 -9.38
N TRP A 113 -17.39 0.39 -8.57
CA TRP A 113 -16.85 1.73 -8.29
C TRP A 113 -15.54 1.66 -7.51
N LEU A 114 -15.45 0.80 -6.47
CA LEU A 114 -14.22 0.52 -5.74
C LEU A 114 -13.11 0.01 -6.66
N HIS A 115 -13.45 -0.91 -7.54
CA HIS A 115 -12.52 -1.46 -8.51
C HIS A 115 -12.05 -0.37 -9.49
N ASN A 116 -12.96 0.40 -10.05
CA ASN A 116 -12.63 1.44 -11.02
C ASN A 116 -11.81 2.60 -10.39
N ALA A 117 -12.20 3.04 -9.19
CA ALA A 117 -11.50 4.12 -8.49
C ALA A 117 -10.06 3.76 -8.06
N GLN A 118 -9.78 2.46 -7.91
CA GLN A 118 -8.49 1.99 -7.39
C GLN A 118 -7.68 1.18 -8.40
N ARG A 119 -8.24 0.87 -9.57
CA ARG A 119 -7.68 -0.08 -10.52
C ARG A 119 -6.21 0.16 -10.86
N LEU A 120 -5.83 1.42 -11.00
CA LEU A 120 -4.48 1.85 -11.37
C LEU A 120 -3.74 2.55 -10.22
N LYS A 121 -4.18 2.39 -8.96
CA LYS A 121 -3.51 2.97 -7.81
C LYS A 121 -2.64 1.92 -7.11
N GLY A 122 -1.37 2.21 -7.01
CA GLY A 122 -0.38 1.40 -6.31
C GLY A 122 -0.23 1.76 -4.84
N ILE A 123 0.88 1.35 -4.25
CA ILE A 123 1.25 1.62 -2.86
C ILE A 123 1.31 3.14 -2.65
N GLY A 124 0.72 3.62 -1.54
CA GLY A 124 0.63 5.06 -1.27
C GLY A 124 -0.35 5.81 -2.17
N GLY A 125 -1.12 5.10 -3.02
CA GLY A 125 -2.11 5.70 -3.92
C GLY A 125 -1.50 6.39 -5.13
N ILE A 126 -0.26 6.08 -5.50
CA ILE A 126 0.34 6.59 -6.74
C ILE A 126 -0.37 6.02 -7.96
N ASP A 127 -0.37 6.77 -9.06
CA ASP A 127 -0.81 6.26 -10.35
C ASP A 127 0.26 5.32 -10.91
N VAL A 128 -0.15 4.13 -11.31
CA VAL A 128 0.77 3.13 -11.89
C VAL A 128 0.73 3.08 -13.41
N ALA A 129 -0.11 3.88 -14.07
CA ALA A 129 -0.13 3.95 -15.51
C ALA A 129 1.27 4.29 -16.09
N PRO A 130 2.04 5.23 -15.52
CA PRO A 130 3.41 5.47 -15.95
C PRO A 130 4.35 4.27 -15.74
N LEU A 131 4.08 3.41 -14.76
CA LEU A 131 4.92 2.23 -14.49
C LEU A 131 4.72 1.09 -15.50
N ILE A 132 3.63 1.15 -16.28
CA ILE A 132 3.33 0.19 -17.36
C ILE A 132 4.15 0.54 -18.60
N ASP A 133 4.39 1.82 -18.83
CA ASP A 133 5.23 2.27 -19.93
C ASP A 133 6.71 1.99 -19.60
N ALA A 134 7.33 1.08 -20.37
CA ALA A 134 8.74 0.76 -20.21
C ALA A 134 9.67 1.95 -20.49
N ASN A 135 9.16 2.96 -21.20
CA ASN A 135 9.89 4.19 -21.50
C ASN A 135 9.66 5.29 -20.45
N SER A 136 8.75 5.07 -19.49
CA SER A 136 8.60 5.99 -18.36
C SER A 136 9.73 5.77 -17.36
N ASP A 137 10.66 6.69 -17.35
CA ASP A 137 11.86 6.61 -16.51
C ASP A 137 11.68 7.15 -15.10
N GLU A 138 10.54 7.78 -14.81
CA GLU A 138 10.34 8.47 -13.53
C GLU A 138 9.44 7.67 -12.59
N MET A 139 10.02 7.30 -11.44
CA MET A 139 9.32 6.65 -10.32
C MET A 139 8.93 7.72 -9.31
N HIS A 140 7.65 7.76 -8.93
CA HIS A 140 7.14 8.69 -7.94
C HIS A 140 6.86 8.01 -6.62
N LEU A 141 7.20 8.68 -5.52
CA LEU A 141 6.90 8.29 -4.15
C LEU A 141 5.91 9.28 -3.53
N LYS A 142 5.02 8.78 -2.68
CA LYS A 142 4.01 9.63 -2.07
C LYS A 142 3.98 9.54 -0.55
N CYS A 143 4.24 8.34 0.00
CA CYS A 143 4.06 8.10 1.43
C CYS A 143 4.96 6.96 1.90
N LEU A 144 5.89 7.24 2.82
CA LEU A 144 6.77 6.23 3.38
C LEU A 144 6.05 5.29 4.34
N HIS A 145 4.98 5.75 5.02
CA HIS A 145 4.17 4.89 5.89
C HIS A 145 3.57 3.71 5.11
N ALA A 146 3.01 3.97 3.92
CA ALA A 146 2.43 2.93 3.09
C ALA A 146 3.49 1.94 2.59
N HIS A 147 4.66 2.43 2.17
CA HIS A 147 5.77 1.58 1.73
C HIS A 147 6.35 0.77 2.89
N TYR A 148 6.55 1.38 4.04
CA TYR A 148 7.12 0.69 5.20
C TYR A 148 6.15 -0.33 5.81
N ALA A 149 4.85 0.01 5.90
CA ALA A 149 3.83 -0.95 6.33
C ALA A 149 3.75 -2.16 5.38
N HIS A 150 3.83 -1.93 4.06
CA HIS A 150 3.88 -3.01 3.08
C HIS A 150 5.13 -3.88 3.25
N TYR A 151 6.31 -3.27 3.45
CA TYR A 151 7.54 -4.02 3.73
C TYR A 151 7.44 -4.88 4.98
N LEU A 152 6.98 -4.31 6.09
CA LEU A 152 6.80 -5.07 7.33
C LEU A 152 5.82 -6.23 7.17
N GLY A 153 4.82 -6.06 6.29
CA GLY A 153 3.79 -7.05 6.01
C GLY A 153 4.19 -8.17 5.07
N THR A 154 5.10 -7.91 4.13
CA THR A 154 5.41 -8.80 3.00
C THR A 154 6.88 -9.12 2.82
N GLN A 155 7.76 -8.31 3.39
CA GLN A 155 9.22 -8.28 3.12
C GLN A 155 9.54 -8.01 1.64
N ASP A 156 8.60 -7.45 0.91
CA ASP A 156 8.70 -7.22 -0.55
C ASP A 156 8.34 -5.77 -0.89
N ASN A 157 9.18 -4.84 -0.45
CA ASN A 157 9.06 -3.42 -0.79
C ASN A 157 10.41 -2.72 -0.68
N ILE A 158 11.00 -2.35 -1.81
CA ILE A 158 12.35 -1.77 -1.85
C ILE A 158 12.46 -0.45 -1.09
N ILE A 159 11.46 0.42 -1.18
CA ILE A 159 11.43 1.68 -0.43
C ILE A 159 11.29 1.42 1.07
N GLY A 160 10.40 0.50 1.43
CA GLY A 160 10.22 0.08 2.81
C GLY A 160 11.46 -0.60 3.39
N GLU A 161 12.21 -1.37 2.59
CA GLU A 161 13.49 -1.95 2.94
C GLU A 161 14.52 -0.86 3.27
N TRP A 162 14.67 0.16 2.43
CA TRP A 162 15.57 1.30 2.70
C TRP A 162 15.16 2.10 3.93
N VAL A 163 13.86 2.31 4.14
CA VAL A 163 13.35 2.93 5.38
C VAL A 163 13.73 2.07 6.59
N HIS A 164 13.56 0.76 6.50
CA HIS A 164 13.91 -0.16 7.58
C HIS A 164 15.39 -0.08 7.97
N GLU A 165 16.27 -0.12 6.97
CA GLU A 165 17.71 0.03 7.20
C GLU A 165 18.07 1.33 7.91
N LEU A 166 17.47 2.46 7.50
CA LEU A 166 17.70 3.76 8.12
C LEU A 166 17.24 3.79 9.59
N LEU A 167 16.10 3.17 9.88
CA LEU A 167 15.57 3.10 11.24
C LEU A 167 16.40 2.18 12.15
N MET A 168 17.00 1.12 11.58
CA MET A 168 17.87 0.21 12.34
C MET A 168 19.24 0.79 12.64
N ARG A 169 19.79 1.66 11.77
CA ARG A 169 21.09 2.35 11.98
C ARG A 169 21.04 3.44 13.06
N LYS A 170 19.84 3.95 13.37
CA LYS A 170 19.63 5.01 14.38
C LYS A 170 19.40 4.46 15.80
N LYS A 171 19.41 3.15 15.98
CA LYS A 171 19.36 2.47 17.28
C LYS A 171 20.77 2.12 17.75
#